data_b6c9b0715cd7a0245baa7f5ee59dd038
#
_entry.id   b6c9b0715cd7a0245baa7f5ee59dd038
#
_cell.length_a   1.000
_cell.length_b   1.000
_cell.length_c   1.000
_cell.angle_alpha   90.00
_cell.angle_beta   90.00
_cell.angle_gamma   90.00
#
_symmetry.space_group_name_H-M   'P 1'
#
loop_
_entity.id
_entity.type
_entity.pdbx_description
1 polymer ?
#
loop_
_entity_poly.entity_id
_entity_poly.type
_entity_poly.pdbx_seq_one_letter_code
_entity_poly.pdbx_strand_id
1 'polypeptide(L)'
;MIYLDTSAVAKLVVEEAESSALAQWVDDRSDDVLCTSALTRMELLRAASRRSPDTVPAALAILAQLAIVPLDDLVLEGAATASPTTLRSLDAIHLASATSLLPDRGTVVSYDQRLLDAARGVGLEAVMPGAHD
;
A
#
# COMPACT_ATOMS: atom_id res chain seq x y z
N MET A 1 -9.44 8.62 3.08
CA MET A 1 -8.34 8.18 2.21
C MET A 1 -7.94 6.74 2.52
N ILE A 2 -7.53 6.03 1.51
CA ILE A 2 -7.13 4.62 1.62
C ILE A 2 -5.72 4.49 1.06
N TYR A 3 -4.81 3.99 1.89
CA TYR A 3 -3.42 3.72 1.48
C TYR A 3 -3.26 2.24 1.17
N LEU A 4 -2.73 1.93 -0.02
CA LEU A 4 -2.41 0.56 -0.43
C LEU A 4 -0.89 0.41 -0.49
N ASP A 5 -0.35 -0.58 0.20
CA ASP A 5 1.08 -0.90 0.06
C ASP A 5 1.32 -1.70 -1.23
N THR A 6 2.58 -2.06 -1.48
CA THR A 6 2.95 -2.80 -2.70
C THR A 6 2.22 -4.15 -2.79
N SER A 7 2.05 -4.85 -1.66
CA SER A 7 1.38 -6.16 -1.65
C SER A 7 -0.09 -6.05 -2.10
N ALA A 8 -0.76 -4.97 -1.71
CA ALA A 8 -2.15 -4.74 -2.09
C ALA A 8 -2.26 -4.32 -3.56
N VAL A 9 -1.42 -3.37 -4.01
CA VAL A 9 -1.46 -2.92 -5.41
C VAL A 9 -1.14 -4.08 -6.35
N ALA A 10 -0.20 -4.94 -5.99
CA ALA A 10 0.17 -6.11 -6.79
C ALA A 10 -1.04 -7.03 -7.06
N LYS A 11 -1.94 -7.19 -6.09
CA LYS A 11 -3.13 -8.02 -6.26
C LYS A 11 -4.18 -7.40 -7.19
N LEU A 12 -4.10 -6.11 -7.45
CA LEU A 12 -4.95 -5.45 -8.46
C LEU A 12 -4.36 -5.60 -9.87
N VAL A 13 -3.09 -5.93 -9.98
CA VAL A 13 -2.39 -6.10 -11.26
C VAL A 13 -2.36 -7.57 -11.69
N VAL A 14 -2.11 -8.48 -10.75
CA VAL A 14 -1.99 -9.91 -11.01
C VAL A 14 -3.05 -10.66 -10.20
N GLU A 15 -3.78 -11.54 -10.87
CA GLU A 15 -4.83 -12.33 -10.23
C GLU A 15 -4.24 -13.30 -9.22
N GLU A 16 -4.66 -13.15 -7.97
CA GLU A 16 -4.30 -14.00 -6.85
C GLU A 16 -5.57 -14.33 -6.04
N ALA A 17 -5.44 -15.13 -4.99
CA ALA A 17 -6.60 -15.61 -4.23
C ALA A 17 -7.46 -14.47 -3.68
N GLU A 18 -6.86 -13.37 -3.25
CA GLU A 18 -7.58 -12.25 -2.61
C GLU A 18 -7.97 -11.14 -3.59
N SER A 19 -7.59 -11.23 -4.86
CA SER A 19 -7.78 -10.14 -5.83
C SER A 19 -9.24 -9.74 -6.00
N SER A 20 -10.15 -10.70 -6.11
CA SER A 20 -11.58 -10.41 -6.25
C SER A 20 -12.15 -9.70 -5.02
N ALA A 21 -11.79 -10.17 -3.84
CA ALA A 21 -12.25 -9.56 -2.59
C ALA A 21 -11.70 -8.14 -2.43
N LEU A 22 -10.44 -7.92 -2.79
CA LEU A 22 -9.83 -6.60 -2.76
C LEU A 22 -10.50 -5.64 -3.74
N ALA A 23 -10.71 -6.08 -4.98
CA ALA A 23 -11.38 -5.27 -5.99
C ALA A 23 -12.78 -4.85 -5.54
N GLN A 24 -13.54 -5.79 -4.98
CA GLN A 24 -14.88 -5.48 -4.45
C GLN A 24 -14.82 -4.50 -3.29
N TRP A 25 -13.86 -4.69 -2.38
CA TRP A 25 -13.68 -3.81 -1.22
C TRP A 25 -13.37 -2.37 -1.68
N VAL A 26 -12.53 -2.21 -2.69
CA VAL A 26 -12.20 -0.91 -3.28
C VAL A 26 -13.41 -0.30 -3.98
N ASP A 27 -14.14 -1.10 -4.78
CA ASP A 27 -15.33 -0.64 -5.51
C ASP A 27 -16.43 -0.14 -4.55
N ASP A 28 -16.58 -0.79 -3.41
CA ASP A 28 -17.55 -0.39 -2.38
C ASP A 28 -17.20 0.96 -1.75
N ARG A 29 -15.99 1.45 -1.96
CA ARG A 29 -15.46 2.71 -1.42
C ARG A 29 -15.03 3.67 -2.53
N SER A 30 -15.79 3.70 -3.61
CA SER A 30 -15.45 4.48 -4.82
C SER A 30 -15.34 5.99 -4.57
N ASP A 31 -15.91 6.49 -3.48
CA ASP A 31 -15.82 7.90 -3.11
C ASP A 31 -14.51 8.25 -2.39
N ASP A 32 -13.74 7.26 -1.95
CA ASP A 32 -12.48 7.47 -1.28
C ASP A 32 -11.32 7.67 -2.26
N VAL A 33 -10.36 8.49 -1.87
CA VAL A 33 -9.11 8.65 -2.62
C VAL A 33 -8.18 7.51 -2.26
N LEU A 34 -7.70 6.81 -3.30
CA LEU A 34 -6.70 5.75 -3.15
C LEU A 34 -5.30 6.34 -3.32
N CYS A 35 -4.40 5.97 -2.46
CA CYS A 35 -3.01 6.42 -2.54
C CYS A 35 -2.02 5.29 -2.25
N THR A 36 -0.79 5.50 -2.69
CA THR A 36 0.33 4.60 -2.42
C THR A 36 1.63 5.38 -2.41
N SER A 37 2.73 4.74 -2.06
CA SER A 37 4.05 5.37 -2.05
C SER A 37 4.72 5.35 -3.42
N ALA A 38 5.59 6.32 -3.69
CA ALA A 38 6.53 6.26 -4.81
C ALA A 38 7.39 4.98 -4.75
N LEU A 39 7.63 4.44 -3.55
CA LEU A 39 8.28 3.15 -3.37
C LEU A 39 7.48 2.03 -4.04
N THR A 40 6.17 2.01 -3.86
CA THR A 40 5.30 1.02 -4.51
C THR A 40 5.43 1.08 -6.04
N ARG A 41 5.44 2.28 -6.60
CA ARG A 41 5.58 2.44 -8.05
C ARG A 41 6.85 1.77 -8.55
N MET A 42 7.98 2.00 -7.90
CA MET A 42 9.26 1.39 -8.27
C MET A 42 9.23 -0.13 -8.09
N GLU A 43 8.79 -0.61 -6.92
CA GLU A 43 8.75 -2.04 -6.62
C GLU A 43 7.81 -2.80 -7.57
N LEU A 44 6.63 -2.23 -7.83
CA LEU A 44 5.62 -2.85 -8.69
C LEU A 44 6.10 -2.96 -10.13
N LEU A 45 6.71 -1.90 -10.67
CA LEU A 45 7.21 -1.92 -12.05
C LEU A 45 8.37 -2.89 -12.21
N ARG A 46 9.26 -3.00 -11.22
CA ARG A 46 10.33 -3.98 -11.25
C ARG A 46 9.79 -5.40 -11.20
N ALA A 47 8.82 -5.66 -10.33
CA ALA A 47 8.19 -6.98 -10.24
C ALA A 47 7.43 -7.35 -11.51
N ALA A 48 6.68 -6.40 -12.08
CA ALA A 48 5.96 -6.59 -13.33
C ALA A 48 6.91 -6.92 -14.49
N SER A 49 8.03 -6.20 -14.58
CA SER A 49 9.04 -6.43 -15.63
C SER A 49 9.65 -7.83 -15.55
N ARG A 50 9.87 -8.31 -14.31
CA ARG A 50 10.43 -9.66 -14.10
C ARG A 50 9.42 -10.76 -14.42
N ARG A 51 8.14 -10.48 -14.24
CA ARG A 51 7.07 -11.46 -14.47
C ARG A 51 6.83 -11.66 -15.96
N SER A 52 6.53 -10.58 -16.68
CA SER A 52 6.23 -10.60 -18.10
C SER A 52 6.14 -9.17 -18.63
N PRO A 53 6.61 -8.90 -19.86
CA PRO A 53 6.41 -7.57 -20.47
C PRO A 53 4.96 -7.13 -20.52
N ASP A 54 4.02 -8.06 -20.66
CA ASP A 54 2.59 -7.76 -20.73
C ASP A 54 2.02 -7.26 -19.39
N THR A 55 2.70 -7.54 -18.28
CA THR A 55 2.27 -7.09 -16.95
C THR A 55 2.53 -5.61 -16.74
N VAL A 56 3.53 -5.02 -17.41
CA VAL A 56 3.91 -3.62 -17.20
C VAL A 56 2.79 -2.64 -17.56
N PRO A 57 2.11 -2.75 -18.72
CA PRO A 57 0.97 -1.86 -19.02
C PRO A 57 -0.16 -1.94 -17.99
N ALA A 58 -0.45 -3.14 -17.47
CA ALA A 58 -1.45 -3.33 -16.43
C ALA A 58 -1.05 -2.61 -15.13
N ALA A 59 0.23 -2.73 -14.74
CA ALA A 59 0.75 -2.03 -13.56
C ALA A 59 0.67 -0.52 -13.72
N LEU A 60 1.04 0.02 -14.89
CA LEU A 60 0.94 1.45 -15.18
C LEU A 60 -0.50 1.94 -15.12
N ALA A 61 -1.45 1.17 -15.64
CA ALA A 61 -2.87 1.53 -15.62
C ALA A 61 -3.41 1.63 -14.19
N ILE A 62 -3.05 0.70 -13.32
CA ILE A 62 -3.45 0.75 -11.90
C ILE A 62 -2.79 1.94 -11.19
N LEU A 63 -1.48 2.14 -11.38
CA LEU A 63 -0.76 3.25 -10.75
C LEU A 63 -1.32 4.62 -11.18
N ALA A 64 -1.82 4.75 -12.40
CA ALA A 64 -2.43 5.99 -12.88
C ALA A 64 -3.70 6.39 -12.11
N GLN A 65 -4.33 5.44 -11.42
CA GLN A 65 -5.53 5.67 -10.62
C GLN A 65 -5.23 6.02 -9.16
N LEU A 66 -3.95 5.98 -8.77
CA LEU A 66 -3.54 6.19 -7.39
C LEU A 66 -2.84 7.53 -7.23
N ALA A 67 -3.12 8.25 -6.13
CA ALA A 67 -2.31 9.37 -5.71
C ALA A 67 -0.98 8.82 -5.18
N ILE A 68 0.13 9.40 -5.60
CA ILE A 68 1.47 8.91 -5.24
C ILE A 68 2.09 9.80 -4.17
N VAL A 69 2.44 9.20 -3.02
CA VAL A 69 3.15 9.88 -1.95
C VAL A 69 4.64 9.90 -2.28
N PRO A 70 5.26 11.06 -2.40
CA PRO A 70 6.69 11.13 -2.72
C PRO A 70 7.55 10.64 -1.54
N LEU A 71 8.73 10.13 -1.86
CA LEU A 71 9.75 9.78 -0.85
C LEU A 71 10.57 11.02 -0.53
N ASP A 72 9.96 11.95 0.17
CA ASP A 72 10.64 13.17 0.60
C ASP A 72 11.32 12.99 1.97
N ASP A 73 12.01 14.04 2.43
CA ASP A 73 12.74 13.98 3.68
C ASP A 73 11.83 13.72 4.88
N LEU A 74 10.60 14.28 4.89
CA LEU A 74 9.65 14.07 5.97
C LEU A 74 9.24 12.60 6.09
N VAL A 75 8.96 11.96 4.95
CA VAL A 75 8.61 10.54 4.93
C VAL A 75 9.80 9.70 5.41
N LEU A 76 11.01 9.98 4.92
CA LEU A 76 12.20 9.22 5.30
C LEU A 76 12.55 9.41 6.77
N GLU A 77 12.41 10.61 7.31
CA GLU A 77 12.60 10.87 8.76
C GLU A 77 11.56 10.12 9.59
N GLY A 78 10.30 10.15 9.17
CA GLY A 78 9.24 9.39 9.83
C GLY A 78 9.50 7.89 9.81
N ALA A 79 10.00 7.36 8.71
CA ALA A 79 10.38 5.96 8.60
C ALA A 79 11.53 5.61 9.54
N ALA A 80 12.51 6.49 9.64
CA ALA A 80 13.69 6.26 10.50
C ALA A 80 13.32 6.11 11.98
N THR A 81 12.23 6.73 12.42
CA THR A 81 11.79 6.70 13.83
C THR A 81 10.51 5.89 14.04
N ALA A 82 10.07 5.13 13.02
CA ALA A 82 8.83 4.34 13.10
C ALA A 82 8.94 3.22 14.15
N SER A 83 7.81 2.93 14.80
CA SER A 83 7.70 1.85 15.79
C SER A 83 6.87 0.70 15.22
N PRO A 84 7.19 -0.53 15.57
CA PRO A 84 8.33 -0.94 16.40
C PRO A 84 9.66 -0.82 15.66
N THR A 85 10.76 -0.70 16.38
CA THR A 85 12.09 -0.56 15.78
C THR A 85 12.52 -1.80 14.98
N THR A 86 11.83 -2.93 15.18
CA THR A 86 12.03 -4.17 14.43
C THR A 86 11.30 -4.18 13.09
N LEU A 87 10.49 -3.18 12.80
CA LEU A 87 9.82 -3.05 11.51
C LEU A 87 10.86 -2.90 10.40
N ARG A 88 10.69 -3.63 9.30
CA ARG A 88 11.63 -3.56 8.17
C ARG A 88 11.59 -2.16 7.55
N SER A 89 12.74 -1.74 7.00
CA SER A 89 12.90 -0.39 6.44
C SER A 89 11.84 -0.06 5.38
N LEU A 90 11.53 -0.99 4.48
CA LEU A 90 10.52 -0.75 3.44
C LEU A 90 9.11 -0.62 4.03
N ASP A 91 8.79 -1.43 5.05
CA ASP A 91 7.51 -1.33 5.77
C ASP A 91 7.44 -0.03 6.57
N ALA A 92 8.55 0.42 7.14
CA ALA A 92 8.62 1.72 7.82
C ALA A 92 8.33 2.87 6.85
N ILE A 93 8.82 2.78 5.60
CA ILE A 93 8.52 3.76 4.55
C ILE A 93 7.03 3.75 4.22
N HIS A 94 6.42 2.57 4.06
CA HIS A 94 4.97 2.47 3.83
C HIS A 94 4.17 3.08 4.98
N LEU A 95 4.55 2.78 6.22
CA LEU A 95 3.88 3.33 7.39
C LEU A 95 3.99 4.86 7.44
N ALA A 96 5.19 5.40 7.24
CA ALA A 96 5.41 6.84 7.22
C ALA A 96 4.68 7.52 6.06
N SER A 97 4.65 6.90 4.89
CA SER A 97 3.90 7.38 3.73
C SER A 97 2.39 7.45 4.04
N ALA A 98 1.86 6.40 4.62
CA ALA A 98 0.44 6.36 5.01
C ALA A 98 0.12 7.45 6.03
N THR A 99 0.91 7.57 7.08
CA THR A 99 0.66 8.55 8.14
C THR A 99 0.79 9.99 7.67
N SER A 100 1.61 10.25 6.64
CA SER A 100 1.78 11.61 6.10
C SER A 100 0.54 12.15 5.39
N LEU A 101 -0.29 11.27 4.86
CA LEU A 101 -1.49 11.65 4.09
C LEU A 101 -2.79 11.34 4.80
N LEU A 102 -2.81 10.29 5.62
CA LEU A 102 -4.05 9.84 6.23
C LEU A 102 -4.36 10.68 7.46
N PRO A 103 -5.60 11.17 7.59
CA PRO A 103 -6.07 11.70 8.87
C PRO A 103 -6.19 10.57 9.89
N ASP A 104 -6.51 10.90 11.14
CA ASP A 104 -6.55 9.96 12.27
C ASP A 104 -7.36 8.69 12.04
N ARG A 105 -8.24 8.68 11.04
CA ARG A 105 -9.11 7.53 10.71
C ARG A 105 -8.86 6.98 9.32
N GLY A 106 -7.67 7.19 8.76
CA GLY A 106 -7.32 6.62 7.48
C GLY A 106 -7.19 5.09 7.55
N THR A 107 -7.33 4.44 6.40
CA THR A 107 -7.27 2.98 6.29
C THR A 107 -6.04 2.57 5.50
N VAL A 108 -5.29 1.60 6.03
CA VAL A 108 -4.17 0.95 5.33
C VAL A 108 -4.63 -0.42 4.86
N VAL A 109 -4.41 -0.71 3.59
CA VAL A 109 -4.67 -2.02 2.99
C VAL A 109 -3.33 -2.68 2.69
N SER A 110 -3.10 -3.84 3.28
CA SER A 110 -1.87 -4.60 3.10
C SER A 110 -2.14 -6.09 3.28
N TYR A 111 -1.26 -6.90 2.73
CA TYR A 111 -1.24 -8.35 2.97
C TYR A 111 -0.01 -8.77 3.77
N ASP A 112 0.62 -7.81 4.42
CA ASP A 112 1.72 -8.01 5.37
C ASP A 112 1.22 -7.72 6.79
N GLN A 113 1.12 -8.76 7.60
CA GLN A 113 0.60 -8.66 8.97
C GLN A 113 1.41 -7.70 9.84
N ARG A 114 2.73 -7.65 9.64
CA ARG A 114 3.59 -6.75 10.42
C ARG A 114 3.27 -5.28 10.15
N LEU A 115 3.01 -4.95 8.89
CA LEU A 115 2.63 -3.58 8.53
C LEU A 115 1.25 -3.24 9.08
N LEU A 116 0.30 -4.17 8.99
CA LEU A 116 -1.05 -3.97 9.54
C LEU A 116 -0.99 -3.72 11.05
N ASP A 117 -0.20 -4.52 11.78
CA ASP A 117 -0.05 -4.36 13.22
C ASP A 117 0.58 -3.00 13.57
N ALA A 118 1.60 -2.58 12.82
CA ALA A 118 2.23 -1.29 13.01
C ALA A 118 1.27 -0.12 12.72
N ALA A 119 0.46 -0.24 11.68
CA ALA A 119 -0.55 0.76 11.34
C ALA A 119 -1.59 0.89 12.45
N ARG A 120 -2.07 -0.22 12.98
CA ARG A 120 -2.99 -0.22 14.13
C ARG A 120 -2.35 0.42 15.36
N GLY A 121 -1.06 0.16 15.57
CA GLY A 121 -0.30 0.73 16.69
C GLY A 121 -0.24 2.26 16.68
N VAL A 122 -0.37 2.90 15.52
CA VAL A 122 -0.40 4.36 15.39
C VAL A 122 -1.83 4.91 15.18
N GLY A 123 -2.85 4.08 15.38
CA GLY A 123 -4.25 4.52 15.37
C GLY A 123 -4.94 4.48 14.01
N LEU A 124 -4.31 3.89 12.99
CA LEU A 124 -4.93 3.72 11.69
C LEU A 124 -5.77 2.44 11.64
N GLU A 125 -6.83 2.43 10.84
CA GLU A 125 -7.47 1.18 10.45
C GLU A 125 -6.52 0.41 9.52
N ALA A 126 -6.53 -0.91 9.66
CA ALA A 126 -5.70 -1.77 8.81
C ALA A 126 -6.52 -3.00 8.43
N VAL A 127 -6.61 -3.27 7.14
CA VAL A 127 -7.45 -4.33 6.60
C VAL A 127 -6.71 -5.19 5.58
N MET A 128 -7.18 -6.41 5.44
CA MET A 128 -6.62 -7.43 4.55
C MET A 128 -7.78 -8.12 3.82
N PRO A 129 -8.43 -7.43 2.86
CA PRO A 129 -9.65 -7.97 2.22
C PRO A 129 -9.43 -9.34 1.61
N GLY A 130 -10.31 -10.29 1.96
CA GLY A 130 -10.23 -11.66 1.45
C GLY A 130 -9.29 -12.58 2.21
N ALA A 131 -8.61 -12.08 3.24
CA ALA A 131 -7.73 -12.86 4.10
C ALA A 131 -8.09 -12.63 5.57
N HIS A 132 -7.64 -13.52 6.43
CA HIS A 132 -7.86 -13.40 7.87
C HIS A 132 -6.64 -12.77 8.54
N ASP A 133 -6.92 -11.84 9.43
CA ASP A 133 -5.89 -11.19 10.25
C ASP A 133 -5.43 -12.14 11.39
#